data_b0ef173be29c214852d8c2eb1d6eb894
#
_entry.id   b0ef173be29c214852d8c2eb1d6eb894
#
_cell.length_a   1.000
_cell.length_b   1.000
_cell.length_c   1.000
_cell.angle_alpha   90.00
_cell.angle_beta   90.00
_cell.angle_gamma   90.00
#
_symmetry.space_group_name_H-M   'P 1'
#
loop_
_entity.id
_entity.type
_entity.pdbx_description
1 polymer ?
#
loop_
_entity_poly.entity_id
_entity_poly.type
_entity_poly.pdbx_seq_one_letter_code
_entity_poly.pdbx_strand_id
1 'polypeptide(L)'
;MHVYIGSRTTRERNARGEGISVYDYAPGAGTLTLKQVVGGLHNPSYLLPHPTLAVLYTVHGDSSEVSALRRDPRDGTLTPWHTQGCEGRNPVHLALGPSGRYLMVSNHLTGTLAVLPVAADGALQAVAQTVPLAGEPGPHRKEQPFSKPHFNVLDPSGRYVAVPDKGLDRVFLYPADARGLAAQPVSAVATREGAGPRHAVFHPSGQWLYVVNELDNTVTAYAVRAGVLQPFQVLPTLPDTYTGNSRAAGIALGAGGRHLYASNRGDDTIAVFGVDPASGRLSPVQHTHTHGRTPRFFTLSPDGRFLFALNEDTDTLQRFRVDPASGTLTHDDYALPIGSPVCMVFAGP
;
A
#
# COMPACT_ATOMS: atom_id res chain seq x y z
N MET A 1 -19.72 1.18 9.50
CA MET A 1 -18.32 0.98 9.09
C MET A 1 -17.80 2.32 8.60
N HIS A 2 -16.56 2.67 8.94
CA HIS A 2 -15.99 3.97 8.59
C HIS A 2 -14.86 3.79 7.55
N VAL A 3 -14.68 4.82 6.74
CA VAL A 3 -13.63 4.90 5.73
C VAL A 3 -12.80 6.14 6.00
N TYR A 4 -11.49 5.98 5.93
CA TYR A 4 -10.52 7.05 6.06
C TYR A 4 -9.76 7.18 4.75
N ILE A 5 -9.72 8.41 4.21
CA ILE A 5 -9.00 8.71 2.97
C ILE A 5 -7.94 9.76 3.28
N GLY A 6 -6.68 9.39 3.09
CA GLY A 6 -5.54 10.29 3.20
C GLY A 6 -5.23 10.95 1.87
N SER A 7 -4.96 12.24 1.92
CA SER A 7 -4.66 13.07 0.75
C SER A 7 -3.29 13.74 0.87
N ARG A 8 -2.68 14.06 -0.28
CA ARG A 8 -1.57 15.01 -0.32
C ARG A 8 -2.08 16.40 0.03
N THR A 9 -1.28 17.19 0.75
CA THR A 9 -1.70 18.49 1.28
C THR A 9 -0.71 19.62 0.98
N THR A 10 0.49 19.33 0.45
CA THR A 10 1.54 20.34 0.30
C THR A 10 1.58 20.95 -1.10
N ARG A 11 2.01 22.21 -1.15
CA ARG A 11 2.16 22.97 -2.41
C ARG A 11 3.24 22.37 -3.31
N GLU A 12 4.32 21.84 -2.74
CA GLU A 12 5.42 21.19 -3.45
C GLU A 12 4.95 19.97 -4.24
N ARG A 13 3.85 19.36 -3.79
CA ARG A 13 3.16 18.27 -4.49
C ARG A 13 2.04 18.74 -5.41
N ASN A 14 1.85 20.06 -5.57
CA ASN A 14 0.68 20.62 -6.27
C ASN A 14 -0.63 19.99 -5.74
N ALA A 15 -0.68 19.73 -4.44
CA ALA A 15 -1.77 19.01 -3.81
C ALA A 15 -2.99 19.91 -3.57
N ARG A 16 -4.16 19.31 -3.65
CA ARG A 16 -5.46 19.96 -3.44
C ARG A 16 -6.24 19.32 -2.28
N GLY A 17 -5.61 18.37 -1.57
CA GLY A 17 -6.19 17.73 -0.41
C GLY A 17 -6.02 18.56 0.86
N GLU A 18 -6.88 18.30 1.85
CA GLU A 18 -6.91 19.04 3.11
C GLU A 18 -6.38 18.24 4.31
N GLY A 19 -6.19 16.91 4.16
CA GLY A 19 -5.73 16.03 5.22
C GLY A 19 -6.33 14.64 5.14
N ILE A 20 -6.98 14.19 6.22
CA ILE A 20 -7.68 12.90 6.27
C ILE A 20 -9.19 13.17 6.26
N SER A 21 -9.87 12.63 5.25
CA SER A 21 -11.34 12.68 5.18
C SER A 21 -11.95 11.41 5.78
N VAL A 22 -12.94 11.57 6.64
CA VAL A 22 -13.67 10.50 7.32
C VAL A 22 -15.06 10.37 6.70
N TYR A 23 -15.43 9.15 6.32
CA TYR A 23 -16.73 8.85 5.71
C TYR A 23 -17.43 7.72 6.43
N ASP A 24 -18.77 7.79 6.45
CA ASP A 24 -19.61 6.61 6.66
C ASP A 24 -19.69 5.81 5.36
N TYR A 25 -19.50 4.50 5.46
CA TYR A 25 -19.63 3.56 4.36
C TYR A 25 -20.93 2.75 4.48
N ALA A 26 -21.73 2.76 3.43
CA ALA A 26 -22.93 1.94 3.28
C ALA A 26 -22.61 0.68 2.46
N PRO A 27 -22.35 -0.50 3.08
CA PRO A 27 -21.87 -1.69 2.37
C PRO A 27 -22.78 -2.15 1.23
N GLY A 28 -24.11 -2.11 1.44
CA GLY A 28 -25.07 -2.55 0.43
C GLY A 28 -25.04 -1.72 -0.85
N ALA A 29 -24.86 -0.41 -0.73
CA ALA A 29 -24.83 0.55 -1.84
C ALA A 29 -23.40 0.85 -2.32
N GLY A 30 -22.36 0.58 -1.49
CA GLY A 30 -20.98 0.97 -1.77
C GLY A 30 -20.77 2.49 -1.80
N THR A 31 -21.60 3.26 -1.08
CA THR A 31 -21.54 4.74 -1.07
C THR A 31 -20.85 5.27 0.18
N LEU A 32 -20.27 6.45 0.04
CA LEU A 32 -19.55 7.18 1.07
C LEU A 32 -20.25 8.49 1.39
N THR A 33 -20.48 8.77 2.68
CA THR A 33 -21.04 10.04 3.16
C THR A 33 -20.00 10.72 4.04
N LEU A 34 -19.58 11.93 3.67
CA LEU A 34 -18.56 12.69 4.40
C LEU A 34 -19.08 13.07 5.81
N LYS A 35 -18.22 12.86 6.81
CA LYS A 35 -18.47 13.24 8.22
C LYS A 35 -17.52 14.29 8.73
N GLN A 36 -16.23 14.16 8.41
CA GLN A 36 -15.17 15.01 8.95
C GLN A 36 -14.03 15.15 7.96
N VAL A 37 -13.35 16.29 7.98
CA VAL A 37 -12.04 16.48 7.41
C VAL A 37 -11.10 16.89 8.54
N VAL A 38 -10.02 16.11 8.74
CA VAL A 38 -8.95 16.40 9.71
C VAL A 38 -7.84 17.11 8.97
N GLY A 39 -7.81 18.43 9.08
CA GLY A 39 -6.82 19.30 8.45
C GLY A 39 -5.53 19.45 9.25
N GLY A 40 -4.59 20.23 8.69
CA GLY A 40 -3.31 20.55 9.34
C GLY A 40 -2.28 19.43 9.36
N LEU A 41 -2.54 18.32 8.66
CA LEU A 41 -1.62 17.19 8.56
C LEU A 41 -0.75 17.31 7.30
N HIS A 42 0.55 17.12 7.43
CA HIS A 42 1.49 17.15 6.32
C HIS A 42 1.44 15.83 5.55
N ASN A 43 0.90 15.84 4.34
CA ASN A 43 0.82 14.67 3.43
C ASN A 43 0.50 13.34 4.15
N PRO A 44 -0.67 13.16 4.80
CA PRO A 44 -1.05 11.88 5.41
C PRO A 44 -1.30 10.83 4.32
N SER A 45 -0.20 10.29 3.76
CA SER A 45 -0.19 9.58 2.47
C SER A 45 -0.31 8.06 2.59
N TYR A 46 -0.28 7.51 3.80
CA TYR A 46 -0.63 6.12 4.07
C TYR A 46 -1.25 6.00 5.45
N LEU A 47 -2.33 5.24 5.54
CA LEU A 47 -3.16 5.09 6.73
C LEU A 47 -3.20 3.62 7.16
N LEU A 48 -3.24 3.39 8.48
CA LEU A 48 -3.37 2.06 9.05
C LEU A 48 -4.24 2.09 10.31
N PRO A 49 -5.47 1.57 10.28
CA PRO A 49 -6.25 1.39 11.51
C PRO A 49 -5.64 0.25 12.34
N HIS A 50 -5.55 0.46 13.65
CA HIS A 50 -5.18 -0.63 14.55
C HIS A 50 -6.30 -1.66 14.60
N PRO A 51 -6.01 -2.98 14.56
CA PRO A 51 -7.05 -4.01 14.44
C PRO A 51 -7.97 -4.13 15.68
N THR A 52 -7.49 -3.74 16.87
CA THR A 52 -8.20 -3.91 18.14
C THR A 52 -8.33 -2.62 18.97
N LEU A 53 -7.50 -1.60 18.69
CA LEU A 53 -7.55 -0.32 19.41
C LEU A 53 -8.25 0.73 18.54
N ALA A 54 -8.90 1.67 19.19
CA ALA A 54 -9.54 2.81 18.52
C ALA A 54 -8.51 3.89 18.11
N VAL A 55 -7.53 3.47 17.28
CA VAL A 55 -6.42 4.31 16.79
C VAL A 55 -6.23 4.13 15.30
N LEU A 56 -5.96 5.23 14.61
CA LEU A 56 -5.49 5.27 13.22
C LEU A 56 -4.07 5.81 13.19
N TYR A 57 -3.16 5.12 12.52
CA TYR A 57 -1.81 5.63 12.26
C TYR A 57 -1.68 6.19 10.86
N THR A 58 -0.82 7.20 10.71
CA THR A 58 -0.49 7.78 9.41
C THR A 58 0.99 8.12 9.30
N VAL A 59 1.55 7.97 8.11
CA VAL A 59 2.83 8.56 7.76
C VAL A 59 2.62 9.99 7.29
N HIS A 60 3.64 10.83 7.47
CA HIS A 60 3.72 12.16 6.87
C HIS A 60 4.72 12.15 5.71
N GLY A 61 4.22 11.89 4.50
CA GLY A 61 5.06 11.84 3.29
C GLY A 61 5.84 13.15 3.10
N ASP A 62 7.10 13.02 2.64
CA ASP A 62 8.08 14.12 2.48
C ASP A 62 8.59 14.72 3.80
N SER A 63 8.13 14.25 4.95
CA SER A 63 8.56 14.61 6.30
C SER A 63 9.44 13.51 6.91
N SER A 64 9.53 13.49 8.25
CA SER A 64 10.26 12.47 9.03
C SER A 64 9.43 11.97 10.22
N GLU A 65 8.10 12.00 10.09
CA GLU A 65 7.19 11.78 11.20
C GLU A 65 6.07 10.79 10.84
N VAL A 66 5.54 10.16 11.89
CA VAL A 66 4.34 9.34 11.89
C VAL A 66 3.42 9.81 13.02
N SER A 67 2.11 9.75 12.81
CA SER A 67 1.14 10.15 13.83
C SER A 67 0.16 9.05 14.16
N ALA A 68 -0.31 9.06 15.40
CA ALA A 68 -1.48 8.33 15.87
C ALA A 68 -2.64 9.30 16.08
N LEU A 69 -3.81 8.95 15.62
CA LEU A 69 -5.05 9.67 15.82
C LEU A 69 -6.02 8.75 16.58
N ARG A 70 -6.71 9.29 17.59
CA ARG A 70 -7.78 8.57 18.27
C ARG A 70 -9.01 8.50 17.39
N ARG A 71 -9.60 7.32 17.27
CA ARG A 71 -10.90 7.11 16.61
C ARG A 71 -11.99 7.11 17.68
N ASP A 72 -13.06 7.87 17.49
CA ASP A 72 -14.26 7.66 18.31
C ASP A 72 -14.95 6.34 17.84
N PRO A 73 -15.11 5.34 18.71
CA PRO A 73 -15.69 4.05 18.32
C PRO A 73 -17.20 4.15 17.94
N ARG A 74 -17.87 5.22 18.31
CA ARG A 74 -19.31 5.40 18.06
C ARG A 74 -19.58 5.93 16.66
N ASP A 75 -18.76 6.89 16.20
CA ASP A 75 -19.02 7.61 14.94
C ASP A 75 -17.83 7.66 13.98
N GLY A 76 -16.69 7.10 14.38
CA GLY A 76 -15.50 6.99 13.56
C GLY A 76 -14.71 8.29 13.40
N THR A 77 -15.12 9.40 14.02
CA THR A 77 -14.38 10.68 13.94
C THR A 77 -12.97 10.54 14.52
N LEU A 78 -12.05 11.37 13.99
CA LEU A 78 -10.64 11.34 14.35
C LEU A 78 -10.25 12.59 15.15
N THR A 79 -9.41 12.38 16.15
CA THR A 79 -8.75 13.45 16.89
C THR A 79 -7.24 13.22 16.82
N PRO A 80 -6.42 14.17 16.29
CA PRO A 80 -4.97 14.11 16.38
C PRO A 80 -4.53 13.94 17.82
N TRP A 81 -3.58 13.04 18.05
CA TRP A 81 -3.23 12.69 19.43
C TRP A 81 -1.73 12.70 19.67
N HIS A 82 -0.96 11.98 18.89
CA HIS A 82 0.46 11.79 19.15
C HIS A 82 1.26 11.75 17.84
N THR A 83 2.38 12.46 17.79
CA THR A 83 3.31 12.46 16.66
C THR A 83 4.69 12.04 17.16
N GLN A 84 5.36 11.18 16.40
CA GLN A 84 6.67 10.63 16.70
C GLN A 84 7.58 10.70 15.48
N GLY A 85 8.84 11.08 15.67
CA GLY A 85 9.87 10.96 14.63
C GLY A 85 10.11 9.51 14.24
N CYS A 86 10.34 9.23 12.95
CA CYS A 86 10.64 7.89 12.43
C CYS A 86 12.12 7.65 12.12
N GLU A 87 13.03 8.53 12.55
CA GLU A 87 14.48 8.46 12.33
C GLU A 87 14.86 8.19 10.86
N GLY A 88 14.06 8.74 9.96
CA GLY A 88 14.23 8.60 8.52
C GLY A 88 13.50 9.71 7.76
N ARG A 89 13.60 9.69 6.44
CA ARG A 89 13.01 10.71 5.58
C ARG A 89 12.04 10.11 4.60
N ASN A 90 10.94 10.83 4.38
CA ASN A 90 9.84 10.46 3.50
C ASN A 90 9.29 9.05 3.84
N PRO A 91 8.69 8.87 5.04
CA PRO A 91 7.97 7.65 5.36
C PRO A 91 6.81 7.48 4.37
N VAL A 92 6.72 6.33 3.71
CA VAL A 92 5.75 6.08 2.62
C VAL A 92 4.79 4.94 2.91
N HIS A 93 5.12 4.10 3.88
CA HIS A 93 4.30 2.97 4.27
C HIS A 93 4.51 2.62 5.73
N LEU A 94 3.47 2.07 6.36
CA LEU A 94 3.54 1.51 7.70
C LEU A 94 2.69 0.25 7.82
N ALA A 95 3.14 -0.68 8.67
CA ALA A 95 2.43 -1.89 9.03
C ALA A 95 2.67 -2.24 10.49
N LEU A 96 1.71 -2.90 11.13
CA LEU A 96 1.91 -3.47 12.46
C LEU A 96 2.70 -4.77 12.39
N GLY A 97 3.55 -5.01 13.37
CA GLY A 97 4.16 -6.31 13.59
C GLY A 97 3.13 -7.35 14.08
N PRO A 98 3.51 -8.64 14.16
CA PRO A 98 2.58 -9.74 14.41
C PRO A 98 1.84 -9.64 15.76
N SER A 99 2.43 -8.99 16.74
CA SER A 99 1.82 -8.78 18.06
C SER A 99 0.92 -7.55 18.15
N GLY A 100 0.91 -6.68 17.13
CA GLY A 100 0.30 -5.36 17.19
C GLY A 100 1.01 -4.37 18.13
N ARG A 101 2.15 -4.75 18.71
CA ARG A 101 2.88 -3.96 19.73
C ARG A 101 4.01 -3.11 19.18
N TYR A 102 4.20 -3.11 17.88
CA TYR A 102 5.13 -2.20 17.22
C TYR A 102 4.66 -1.89 15.79
N LEU A 103 5.07 -0.73 15.33
CA LEU A 103 4.82 -0.23 13.99
C LEU A 103 6.12 -0.29 13.18
N MET A 104 6.07 -0.80 11.97
CA MET A 104 7.17 -0.77 11.01
C MET A 104 6.92 0.33 10.00
N VAL A 105 7.92 1.17 9.75
CA VAL A 105 7.83 2.32 8.82
C VAL A 105 8.91 2.20 7.76
N SER A 106 8.51 2.27 6.48
CA SER A 106 9.44 2.30 5.35
C SER A 106 9.83 3.75 5.04
N ASN A 107 11.09 4.11 5.29
CA ASN A 107 11.66 5.43 5.04
C ASN A 107 12.33 5.48 3.67
N HIS A 108 11.61 6.00 2.69
CA HIS A 108 11.96 5.92 1.26
C HIS A 108 13.24 6.67 0.86
N LEU A 109 13.54 7.78 1.52
CA LEU A 109 14.70 8.62 1.17
C LEU A 109 15.93 8.37 2.04
N THR A 110 15.85 7.52 3.06
CA THR A 110 16.99 7.11 3.88
C THR A 110 17.34 5.64 3.75
N GLY A 111 16.54 4.86 3.01
CA GLY A 111 16.82 3.43 2.78
C GLY A 111 16.73 2.58 4.04
N THR A 112 15.79 2.90 4.95
CA THR A 112 15.67 2.23 6.25
C THR A 112 14.26 1.77 6.55
N LEU A 113 14.14 0.75 7.41
CA LEU A 113 12.91 0.47 8.15
C LEU A 113 13.11 0.95 9.59
N ALA A 114 12.15 1.72 10.11
CA ALA A 114 12.09 2.07 11.52
C ALA A 114 11.04 1.20 12.23
N VAL A 115 11.36 0.76 13.45
CA VAL A 115 10.45 0.01 14.32
C VAL A 115 10.14 0.86 15.54
N LEU A 116 8.87 1.25 15.69
CA LEU A 116 8.38 2.06 16.79
C LEU A 116 7.50 1.19 17.69
N PRO A 117 7.82 1.01 18.99
CA PRO A 117 6.92 0.34 19.91
C PRO A 117 5.57 1.07 19.99
N VAL A 118 4.51 0.28 20.16
CA VAL A 118 3.13 0.75 20.37
C VAL A 118 2.75 0.42 21.80
N ALA A 119 2.41 1.43 22.59
CA ALA A 119 1.94 1.29 23.96
C ALA A 119 0.56 0.59 24.02
N ALA A 120 0.15 0.15 25.21
CA ALA A 120 -1.11 -0.56 25.39
C ALA A 120 -2.36 0.25 24.97
N ASP A 121 -2.27 1.57 25.04
CA ASP A 121 -3.33 2.50 24.60
C ASP A 121 -3.22 2.92 23.12
N GLY A 122 -2.19 2.43 22.40
CA GLY A 122 -1.93 2.74 20.99
C GLY A 122 -0.99 3.93 20.75
N ALA A 123 -0.42 4.55 21.81
CA ALA A 123 0.54 5.63 21.64
C ALA A 123 1.85 5.11 21.01
N LEU A 124 2.41 5.90 20.08
CA LEU A 124 3.71 5.60 19.49
C LEU A 124 4.83 5.98 20.47
N GLN A 125 5.83 5.13 20.59
CA GLN A 125 7.05 5.42 21.35
C GLN A 125 8.20 5.78 20.41
N ALA A 126 9.32 6.24 20.97
CA ALA A 126 10.53 6.52 20.19
C ALA A 126 10.99 5.27 19.42
N VAL A 127 11.66 5.46 18.28
CA VAL A 127 12.21 4.38 17.46
C VAL A 127 13.12 3.49 18.34
N ALA A 128 12.81 2.21 18.40
CA ALA A 128 13.59 1.22 19.14
C ALA A 128 14.60 0.47 18.24
N GLN A 129 14.35 0.46 16.95
CA GLN A 129 15.22 -0.23 15.98
C GLN A 129 15.17 0.47 14.62
N THR A 130 16.33 0.67 14.02
CA THR A 130 16.48 1.09 12.62
C THR A 130 17.22 0.02 11.84
N VAL A 131 16.61 -0.51 10.78
CA VAL A 131 17.17 -1.55 9.92
C VAL A 131 17.51 -0.92 8.56
N PRO A 132 18.81 -0.73 8.24
CA PRO A 132 19.22 -0.26 6.91
C PRO A 132 19.07 -1.38 5.89
N LEU A 133 18.60 -1.04 4.68
CA LEU A 133 18.60 -1.96 3.56
C LEU A 133 19.86 -1.71 2.71
N ALA A 134 20.67 -2.75 2.56
CA ALA A 134 21.95 -2.67 1.85
C ALA A 134 21.90 -3.42 0.52
N GLY A 135 22.56 -2.87 -0.48
CA GLY A 135 22.69 -3.45 -1.82
C GLY A 135 23.20 -2.42 -2.83
N GLU A 136 23.51 -2.89 -4.03
CA GLU A 136 23.87 -2.02 -5.14
C GLU A 136 22.62 -1.35 -5.71
N PRO A 137 22.67 -0.03 -5.98
CA PRO A 137 21.59 0.69 -6.64
C PRO A 137 21.28 0.13 -8.04
N GLY A 138 20.00 0.23 -8.43
CA GLY A 138 19.58 -0.09 -9.79
C GLY A 138 20.08 0.95 -10.83
N PRO A 139 19.86 0.68 -12.13
CA PRO A 139 20.47 1.46 -13.20
C PRO A 139 19.86 2.84 -13.44
N HIS A 140 18.66 3.10 -12.89
CA HIS A 140 17.95 4.33 -13.18
C HIS A 140 18.47 5.51 -12.34
N ARG A 141 19.30 6.37 -12.93
CA ARG A 141 20.05 7.44 -12.25
C ARG A 141 19.18 8.34 -11.32
N LYS A 142 17.95 8.67 -11.68
CA LYS A 142 17.06 9.52 -10.88
C LYS A 142 16.23 8.72 -9.87
N GLU A 143 15.73 7.57 -10.30
CA GLU A 143 14.79 6.79 -9.49
C GLU A 143 15.48 5.82 -8.54
N GLN A 144 16.71 5.40 -8.85
CA GLN A 144 17.45 4.38 -8.12
C GLN A 144 18.87 4.80 -7.68
N PRO A 145 19.07 6.02 -7.15
CA PRO A 145 20.42 6.46 -6.73
C PRO A 145 20.89 5.83 -5.42
N PHE A 146 19.98 5.21 -4.64
CA PHE A 146 20.22 4.54 -3.36
C PHE A 146 18.99 3.68 -2.99
N SER A 147 19.08 2.92 -1.88
CA SER A 147 17.96 2.15 -1.33
C SER A 147 16.71 2.99 -1.12
N LYS A 148 15.57 2.50 -1.60
CA LYS A 148 14.26 3.15 -1.52
C LYS A 148 13.16 2.15 -1.15
N PRO A 149 13.13 1.62 0.09
CA PRO A 149 12.04 0.76 0.52
C PRO A 149 10.70 1.50 0.38
N HIS A 150 9.74 0.86 -0.27
CA HIS A 150 8.47 1.55 -0.55
C HIS A 150 7.27 0.88 0.13
N PHE A 151 7.43 -0.31 0.64
CA PHE A 151 6.38 -1.07 1.30
C PHE A 151 6.99 -2.00 2.35
N ASN A 152 6.20 -2.45 3.30
CA ASN A 152 6.52 -3.55 4.20
C ASN A 152 5.23 -4.30 4.51
N VAL A 153 5.18 -5.61 4.29
CA VAL A 153 3.96 -6.40 4.47
C VAL A 153 4.28 -7.67 5.23
N LEU A 154 3.50 -7.93 6.28
CA LEU A 154 3.61 -9.14 7.08
C LEU A 154 3.00 -10.33 6.33
N ASP A 155 3.67 -11.47 6.35
CA ASP A 155 3.14 -12.70 5.79
C ASP A 155 1.96 -13.24 6.64
N PRO A 156 1.06 -14.07 6.09
CA PRO A 156 -0.10 -14.58 6.83
C PRO A 156 0.24 -15.40 8.09
N SER A 157 1.47 -15.93 8.19
CA SER A 157 1.91 -16.64 9.39
C SER A 157 2.44 -15.73 10.49
N GLY A 158 2.64 -14.43 10.20
CA GLY A 158 3.21 -13.47 11.13
C GLY A 158 4.71 -13.64 11.40
N ARG A 159 5.42 -14.43 10.58
CA ARG A 159 6.85 -14.74 10.79
C ARG A 159 7.80 -13.95 9.92
N TYR A 160 7.32 -13.40 8.81
CA TYR A 160 8.15 -12.72 7.84
C TYR A 160 7.51 -11.41 7.37
N VAL A 161 8.37 -10.42 7.11
CA VAL A 161 7.98 -9.16 6.48
C VAL A 161 8.68 -9.05 5.13
N ALA A 162 7.89 -8.94 4.06
CA ALA A 162 8.43 -8.66 2.74
C ALA A 162 8.57 -7.15 2.54
N VAL A 163 9.74 -6.74 2.04
CA VAL A 163 10.08 -5.34 1.80
C VAL A 163 10.60 -5.18 0.36
N PRO A 164 9.76 -4.71 -0.56
CA PRO A 164 10.23 -4.31 -1.88
C PRO A 164 11.01 -2.99 -1.78
N ASP A 165 12.22 -3.00 -2.35
CA ASP A 165 13.10 -1.83 -2.42
C ASP A 165 13.25 -1.37 -3.87
N LYS A 166 12.60 -0.28 -4.19
CA LYS A 166 12.59 0.31 -5.53
C LYS A 166 13.98 0.75 -5.99
N GLY A 167 14.81 1.21 -5.05
CA GLY A 167 16.13 1.75 -5.36
C GLY A 167 17.17 0.68 -5.66
N LEU A 168 17.02 -0.52 -5.09
CA LEU A 168 17.99 -1.60 -5.18
C LEU A 168 17.57 -2.72 -6.15
N ASP A 169 16.39 -2.63 -6.78
CA ASP A 169 15.81 -3.73 -7.56
C ASP A 169 15.80 -5.06 -6.78
N ARG A 170 15.35 -5.00 -5.50
CA ARG A 170 15.33 -6.16 -4.61
C ARG A 170 14.04 -6.28 -3.83
N VAL A 171 13.69 -7.52 -3.52
CA VAL A 171 12.68 -7.85 -2.52
C VAL A 171 13.36 -8.56 -1.37
N PHE A 172 13.32 -7.94 -0.19
CA PHE A 172 13.87 -8.52 1.04
C PHE A 172 12.78 -9.24 1.82
N LEU A 173 13.16 -10.28 2.54
CA LEU A 173 12.29 -10.98 3.49
C LEU A 173 12.99 -11.01 4.85
N TYR A 174 12.43 -10.29 5.82
CA TYR A 174 12.95 -10.20 7.18
C TYR A 174 12.16 -11.09 8.12
N PRO A 175 12.80 -11.90 8.98
CA PRO A 175 12.11 -12.51 10.11
C PRO A 175 11.52 -11.45 11.05
N ALA A 176 10.31 -11.69 11.52
CA ALA A 176 9.63 -10.85 12.50
C ALA A 176 9.14 -11.69 13.67
N ASP A 177 9.15 -11.11 14.87
CA ASP A 177 8.59 -11.73 16.07
C ASP A 177 7.79 -10.69 16.89
N ALA A 178 7.42 -11.03 18.11
CA ALA A 178 6.64 -10.15 18.98
C ALA A 178 7.41 -8.88 19.42
N ARG A 179 8.72 -8.80 19.19
CA ARG A 179 9.61 -7.72 19.66
C ARG A 179 10.10 -6.80 18.55
N GLY A 180 10.16 -7.26 17.30
CA GLY A 180 10.65 -6.46 16.18
C GLY A 180 11.05 -7.28 14.97
N LEU A 181 11.94 -6.72 14.17
CA LEU A 181 12.52 -7.32 12.97
C LEU A 181 13.91 -7.89 13.28
N ALA A 182 14.28 -8.96 12.59
CA ALA A 182 15.68 -9.38 12.56
C ALA A 182 16.54 -8.28 11.91
N ALA A 183 17.78 -8.13 12.37
CA ALA A 183 18.71 -7.14 11.80
C ALA A 183 19.13 -7.46 10.35
N GLN A 184 19.03 -8.73 9.95
CA GLN A 184 19.39 -9.19 8.59
C GLN A 184 18.21 -9.93 7.96
N PRO A 185 18.01 -9.80 6.64
CA PRO A 185 17.01 -10.57 5.93
C PRO A 185 17.44 -12.04 5.81
N VAL A 186 16.47 -12.95 5.80
CA VAL A 186 16.72 -14.38 5.47
C VAL A 186 16.72 -14.61 3.97
N SER A 187 16.16 -13.69 3.19
CA SER A 187 16.13 -13.73 1.73
C SER A 187 16.22 -12.33 1.18
N ALA A 188 17.03 -12.14 0.13
CA ALA A 188 17.15 -10.91 -0.63
C ALA A 188 17.26 -11.29 -2.11
N VAL A 189 16.17 -11.11 -2.86
CA VAL A 189 16.08 -11.59 -4.24
C VAL A 189 16.03 -10.40 -5.19
N ALA A 190 16.90 -10.43 -6.20
CA ALA A 190 16.89 -9.41 -7.24
C ALA A 190 15.65 -9.55 -8.13
N THR A 191 15.09 -8.42 -8.54
CA THR A 191 14.13 -8.31 -9.63
C THR A 191 14.87 -8.13 -10.96
N ARG A 192 14.16 -7.87 -12.05
CA ARG A 192 14.81 -7.37 -13.27
C ARG A 192 15.48 -6.04 -12.97
N GLU A 193 16.60 -5.81 -13.61
CA GLU A 193 17.33 -4.54 -13.56
C GLU A 193 16.44 -3.41 -14.06
N GLY A 194 16.28 -2.35 -13.26
CA GLY A 194 15.38 -1.23 -13.55
C GLY A 194 13.91 -1.49 -13.28
N ALA A 195 13.53 -2.60 -12.67
CA ALA A 195 12.12 -2.91 -12.41
C ALA A 195 11.50 -2.00 -11.33
N GLY A 196 12.23 -1.69 -10.28
CA GLY A 196 11.77 -0.83 -9.19
C GLY A 196 10.60 -1.42 -8.40
N PRO A 197 10.79 -2.52 -7.64
CA PRO A 197 9.72 -3.14 -6.86
C PRO A 197 9.14 -2.16 -5.84
N ARG A 198 7.81 -2.07 -5.79
CA ARG A 198 7.12 -0.99 -5.08
C ARG A 198 6.21 -1.47 -3.95
N HIS A 199 5.14 -2.15 -4.26
CA HIS A 199 4.17 -2.71 -3.32
C HIS A 199 4.10 -4.22 -3.49
N ALA A 200 3.64 -4.91 -2.44
CA ALA A 200 3.56 -6.35 -2.41
C ALA A 200 2.30 -6.84 -1.68
N VAL A 201 1.82 -8.02 -2.03
CA VAL A 201 0.74 -8.69 -1.32
C VAL A 201 1.02 -10.19 -1.23
N PHE A 202 0.92 -10.75 -0.03
CA PHE A 202 0.93 -12.20 0.16
C PHE A 202 -0.42 -12.81 -0.20
N HIS A 203 -0.39 -13.93 -0.87
CA HIS A 203 -1.58 -14.75 -1.01
C HIS A 203 -2.00 -15.30 0.36
N PRO A 204 -3.31 -15.40 0.66
CA PRO A 204 -3.79 -15.89 1.97
C PRO A 204 -3.25 -17.28 2.39
N SER A 205 -2.89 -18.13 1.43
CA SER A 205 -2.23 -19.42 1.71
C SER A 205 -0.82 -19.30 2.28
N GLY A 206 -0.19 -18.12 2.20
CA GLY A 206 1.21 -17.92 2.55
C GLY A 206 2.23 -18.53 1.58
N GLN A 207 1.77 -19.19 0.51
CA GLN A 207 2.65 -19.88 -0.44
C GLN A 207 3.21 -18.96 -1.53
N TRP A 208 2.55 -17.84 -1.79
CA TRP A 208 2.92 -16.90 -2.85
C TRP A 208 2.95 -15.46 -2.37
N LEU A 209 3.86 -14.70 -2.98
CA LEU A 209 3.98 -13.25 -2.84
C LEU A 209 3.93 -12.65 -4.25
N TYR A 210 3.12 -11.60 -4.43
CA TYR A 210 3.07 -10.83 -5.66
C TYR A 210 3.60 -9.43 -5.41
N VAL A 211 4.50 -8.96 -6.27
CA VAL A 211 5.15 -7.65 -6.17
C VAL A 211 4.92 -6.88 -7.44
N VAL A 212 4.35 -5.69 -7.33
CA VAL A 212 4.24 -4.76 -8.45
C VAL A 212 5.51 -3.92 -8.55
N ASN A 213 6.05 -3.83 -9.76
CA ASN A 213 7.26 -3.09 -10.07
C ASN A 213 6.89 -1.76 -10.75
N GLU A 214 7.34 -0.64 -10.15
CA GLU A 214 6.93 0.71 -10.57
C GLU A 214 7.51 1.13 -11.90
N LEU A 215 8.79 0.81 -12.16
CA LEU A 215 9.53 1.43 -13.26
C LEU A 215 9.39 0.67 -14.58
N ASP A 216 9.25 -0.65 -14.54
CA ASP A 216 9.05 -1.48 -15.74
C ASP A 216 7.59 -1.91 -15.95
N ASN A 217 6.68 -1.49 -15.06
CA ASN A 217 5.24 -1.79 -15.14
C ASN A 217 4.95 -3.30 -15.24
N THR A 218 5.51 -4.08 -14.32
CA THR A 218 5.30 -5.52 -14.25
C THR A 218 4.81 -5.97 -12.88
N VAL A 219 4.29 -7.19 -12.81
CA VAL A 219 4.10 -7.94 -11.57
C VAL A 219 5.02 -9.15 -11.59
N THR A 220 5.79 -9.34 -10.52
CA THR A 220 6.58 -10.54 -10.28
C THR A 220 5.88 -11.41 -9.25
N ALA A 221 5.70 -12.69 -9.58
CA ALA A 221 5.18 -13.69 -8.65
C ALA A 221 6.32 -14.54 -8.08
N TYR A 222 6.29 -14.72 -6.75
CA TYR A 222 7.29 -15.49 -5.99
C TYR A 222 6.62 -16.65 -5.24
N ALA A 223 7.22 -17.82 -5.27
CA ALA A 223 6.95 -18.87 -4.30
C ALA A 223 7.66 -18.53 -2.97
N VAL A 224 6.96 -18.75 -1.86
CA VAL A 224 7.49 -18.56 -0.51
C VAL A 224 7.67 -19.93 0.13
N ARG A 225 8.92 -20.32 0.35
CA ARG A 225 9.22 -21.65 0.92
C ARG A 225 10.27 -21.52 2.02
N ALA A 226 9.89 -21.84 3.25
CA ALA A 226 10.80 -21.83 4.41
C ALA A 226 11.63 -20.53 4.55
N GLY A 227 11.01 -19.37 4.31
CA GLY A 227 11.70 -18.08 4.39
C GLY A 227 12.53 -17.72 3.14
N VAL A 228 12.40 -18.46 2.05
CA VAL A 228 13.07 -18.17 0.77
C VAL A 228 12.04 -17.72 -0.27
N LEU A 229 12.34 -16.62 -0.96
CA LEU A 229 11.58 -16.13 -2.11
C LEU A 229 12.18 -16.70 -3.40
N GLN A 230 11.35 -17.33 -4.24
CA GLN A 230 11.76 -17.86 -5.55
C GLN A 230 10.85 -17.28 -6.63
N PRO A 231 11.35 -16.38 -7.51
CA PRO A 231 10.54 -15.84 -8.60
C PRO A 231 10.20 -16.95 -9.61
N PHE A 232 8.96 -17.01 -10.07
CA PHE A 232 8.55 -18.02 -11.05
C PHE A 232 7.77 -17.44 -12.24
N GLN A 233 7.36 -16.16 -12.17
CA GLN A 233 6.65 -15.50 -13.26
C GLN A 233 6.82 -13.98 -13.20
N VAL A 234 6.93 -13.33 -14.35
CA VAL A 234 6.84 -11.88 -14.51
C VAL A 234 5.87 -11.59 -15.65
N LEU A 235 4.89 -10.70 -15.39
CA LEU A 235 3.89 -10.29 -16.38
C LEU A 235 3.80 -8.77 -16.45
N PRO A 236 3.53 -8.17 -17.65
CA PRO A 236 3.25 -6.75 -17.76
C PRO A 236 1.91 -6.39 -17.09
N THR A 237 1.82 -5.17 -16.57
CA THR A 237 0.57 -4.58 -16.08
C THR A 237 -0.09 -3.67 -17.10
N LEU A 238 0.60 -3.37 -18.19
CA LEU A 238 0.11 -2.53 -19.30
C LEU A 238 -0.44 -3.40 -20.41
N PRO A 239 -1.43 -2.90 -21.17
CA PRO A 239 -1.85 -3.55 -22.41
C PRO A 239 -0.74 -3.47 -23.46
N ASP A 240 -0.63 -4.48 -24.32
CA ASP A 240 0.41 -4.60 -25.37
C ASP A 240 0.41 -3.41 -26.36
N THR A 241 -0.70 -2.68 -26.45
CA THR A 241 -0.86 -1.53 -27.35
C THR A 241 -0.44 -0.20 -26.73
N TYR A 242 -0.12 -0.16 -25.42
CA TYR A 242 0.26 1.07 -24.74
C TYR A 242 1.73 1.43 -25.00
N THR A 243 1.97 2.64 -25.51
CA THR A 243 3.31 3.14 -25.86
C THR A 243 3.74 4.39 -25.09
N GLY A 244 2.88 4.88 -24.17
CA GLY A 244 3.15 6.06 -23.34
C GLY A 244 4.03 5.76 -22.13
N ASN A 245 4.35 6.81 -21.37
CA ASN A 245 5.00 6.65 -20.09
C ASN A 245 4.00 6.23 -19.02
N SER A 246 4.31 5.17 -18.31
CA SER A 246 3.50 4.69 -17.20
C SER A 246 4.37 4.24 -16.03
N ARG A 247 3.76 4.18 -14.85
CA ARG A 247 4.38 3.67 -13.62
C ARG A 247 3.33 2.89 -12.83
N ALA A 248 3.56 1.62 -12.66
CA ALA A 248 2.68 0.83 -11.81
C ALA A 248 2.72 1.34 -10.35
N ALA A 249 1.63 1.16 -9.61
CA ALA A 249 1.53 1.75 -8.28
C ALA A 249 1.01 0.77 -7.21
N GLY A 250 -0.30 0.56 -7.13
CA GLY A 250 -0.93 -0.31 -6.14
C GLY A 250 -1.00 -1.75 -6.59
N ILE A 251 -1.11 -2.67 -5.63
CA ILE A 251 -1.41 -4.09 -5.86
C ILE A 251 -2.29 -4.59 -4.73
N ALA A 252 -3.30 -5.39 -5.04
CA ALA A 252 -4.17 -6.02 -4.07
C ALA A 252 -4.72 -7.35 -4.59
N LEU A 253 -5.03 -8.28 -3.69
CA LEU A 253 -5.78 -9.49 -3.99
C LEU A 253 -7.27 -9.29 -3.69
N GLY A 254 -8.11 -9.82 -4.55
CA GLY A 254 -9.53 -9.96 -4.30
C GLY A 254 -9.85 -10.99 -3.22
N ALA A 255 -11.10 -11.03 -2.80
CA ALA A 255 -11.57 -11.98 -1.80
C ALA A 255 -11.22 -13.42 -2.18
N GLY A 256 -10.64 -14.16 -1.23
CA GLY A 256 -10.20 -15.54 -1.43
C GLY A 256 -8.97 -15.73 -2.32
N GLY A 257 -8.27 -14.65 -2.70
CA GLY A 257 -7.00 -14.73 -3.43
C GLY A 257 -7.11 -15.15 -4.91
N ARG A 258 -8.33 -15.24 -5.47
CA ARG A 258 -8.53 -15.73 -6.85
C ARG A 258 -8.20 -14.72 -7.94
N HIS A 259 -8.15 -13.45 -7.62
CA HIS A 259 -7.87 -12.37 -8.57
C HIS A 259 -6.86 -11.39 -7.97
N LEU A 260 -5.97 -10.90 -8.80
CA LEU A 260 -4.98 -9.88 -8.46
C LEU A 260 -5.24 -8.62 -9.28
N TYR A 261 -5.13 -7.47 -8.65
CA TYR A 261 -5.31 -6.15 -9.25
C TYR A 261 -4.02 -5.34 -9.12
N ALA A 262 -3.67 -4.59 -10.17
CA ALA A 262 -2.54 -3.66 -10.15
C ALA A 262 -2.91 -2.36 -10.88
N SER A 263 -2.54 -1.20 -10.32
CA SER A 263 -2.83 0.10 -10.93
C SER A 263 -1.64 0.65 -11.70
N ASN A 264 -1.90 1.37 -12.79
CA ASN A 264 -0.92 2.01 -13.68
C ASN A 264 -1.18 3.52 -13.74
N ARG A 265 -0.19 4.32 -13.35
CA ARG A 265 -0.22 5.80 -13.46
C ARG A 265 0.37 6.21 -14.79
N GLY A 266 -0.39 6.94 -15.60
CA GLY A 266 -0.03 7.33 -16.97
C GLY A 266 -0.87 6.62 -18.01
N ASP A 267 -0.98 5.27 -17.98
CA ASP A 267 -2.03 4.52 -18.67
C ASP A 267 -3.40 4.69 -17.97
N ASP A 268 -3.35 5.02 -16.68
CA ASP A 268 -4.51 5.31 -15.82
C ASP A 268 -5.53 4.17 -15.77
N THR A 269 -5.01 2.94 -15.65
CA THR A 269 -5.80 1.71 -15.64
C THR A 269 -5.59 0.89 -14.37
N ILE A 270 -6.52 -0.06 -14.15
CA ILE A 270 -6.34 -1.23 -13.30
C ILE A 270 -6.19 -2.46 -14.19
N ALA A 271 -5.07 -3.16 -14.08
CA ALA A 271 -4.86 -4.49 -14.63
C ALA A 271 -5.44 -5.55 -13.70
N VAL A 272 -6.21 -6.49 -14.25
CA VAL A 272 -6.82 -7.62 -13.54
C VAL A 272 -6.19 -8.91 -14.01
N PHE A 273 -5.79 -9.76 -13.06
CA PHE A 273 -5.24 -11.09 -13.31
C PHE A 273 -6.03 -12.15 -12.55
N GLY A 274 -6.29 -13.28 -13.21
CA GLY A 274 -6.70 -14.50 -12.54
C GLY A 274 -5.51 -15.17 -11.85
N VAL A 275 -5.73 -15.75 -10.67
CA VAL A 275 -4.72 -16.50 -9.92
C VAL A 275 -5.07 -17.99 -9.98
N ASP A 276 -4.20 -18.81 -10.55
CA ASP A 276 -4.35 -20.25 -10.53
C ASP A 276 -4.16 -20.81 -9.10
N PRO A 277 -5.15 -21.47 -8.53
CA PRO A 277 -5.11 -21.87 -7.11
C PRO A 277 -4.11 -23.01 -6.81
N ALA A 278 -3.61 -23.71 -7.81
CA ALA A 278 -2.68 -24.81 -7.63
C ALA A 278 -1.21 -24.33 -7.72
N SER A 279 -0.92 -23.39 -8.61
CA SER A 279 0.43 -22.94 -8.92
C SER A 279 0.74 -21.49 -8.52
N GLY A 280 -0.28 -20.68 -8.20
CA GLY A 280 -0.13 -19.25 -7.96
C GLY A 280 0.19 -18.44 -9.23
N ARG A 281 0.16 -19.05 -10.41
CA ARG A 281 0.42 -18.36 -11.67
C ARG A 281 -0.69 -17.40 -12.02
N LEU A 282 -0.28 -16.28 -12.57
CA LEU A 282 -1.18 -15.22 -13.00
C LEU A 282 -1.52 -15.37 -14.50
N SER A 283 -2.75 -15.06 -14.87
CA SER A 283 -3.21 -14.92 -16.24
C SER A 283 -3.92 -13.58 -16.42
N PRO A 284 -3.60 -12.79 -17.46
CA PRO A 284 -4.30 -11.51 -17.72
C PRO A 284 -5.79 -11.74 -17.97
N VAL A 285 -6.63 -10.87 -17.40
CA VAL A 285 -8.10 -10.91 -17.54
C VAL A 285 -8.62 -9.63 -18.17
N GLN A 286 -8.21 -8.46 -17.67
CA GLN A 286 -8.76 -7.18 -18.10
C GLN A 286 -7.77 -6.04 -17.84
N HIS A 287 -7.85 -4.98 -18.65
CA HIS A 287 -7.36 -3.64 -18.34
C HIS A 287 -8.57 -2.69 -18.36
N THR A 288 -8.77 -1.94 -17.27
CA THR A 288 -9.93 -1.05 -17.12
C THR A 288 -9.45 0.36 -16.79
N HIS A 289 -9.86 1.36 -17.57
CA HIS A 289 -9.55 2.76 -17.29
C HIS A 289 -10.21 3.24 -15.99
N THR A 290 -9.49 4.02 -15.19
CA THR A 290 -9.95 4.47 -13.85
C THR A 290 -10.84 5.71 -13.88
N HIS A 291 -11.20 6.21 -15.05
CA HIS A 291 -12.01 7.42 -15.25
C HIS A 291 -11.45 8.66 -14.56
N GLY A 292 -10.12 8.71 -14.47
CA GLY A 292 -9.35 9.80 -13.92
C GLY A 292 -7.87 9.63 -14.24
N ARG A 293 -7.00 10.41 -13.60
CA ARG A 293 -5.55 10.35 -13.83
C ARG A 293 -4.80 10.05 -12.56
N THR A 294 -3.71 9.28 -12.71
CA THR A 294 -2.78 8.92 -11.64
C THR A 294 -3.46 8.10 -10.53
N PRO A 295 -4.00 6.89 -10.86
CA PRO A 295 -4.55 5.97 -9.85
C PRO A 295 -3.42 5.43 -8.95
N ARG A 296 -2.96 6.29 -8.04
CA ARG A 296 -1.85 5.99 -7.14
C ARG A 296 -2.18 4.90 -6.14
N PHE A 297 -3.43 4.81 -5.76
CA PHE A 297 -3.95 3.85 -4.81
C PHE A 297 -5.32 3.34 -5.24
N PHE A 298 -5.62 2.12 -4.91
CA PHE A 298 -6.96 1.55 -4.95
C PHE A 298 -7.13 0.55 -3.81
N THR A 299 -8.35 0.27 -3.45
CA THR A 299 -8.67 -0.75 -2.46
C THR A 299 -10.00 -1.42 -2.79
N LEU A 300 -10.16 -2.67 -2.33
CA LEU A 300 -11.43 -3.36 -2.40
C LEU A 300 -12.25 -3.10 -1.14
N SER A 301 -13.58 -3.09 -1.28
CA SER A 301 -14.46 -3.12 -0.12
C SER A 301 -14.26 -4.42 0.67
N PRO A 302 -14.53 -4.42 2.00
CA PRO A 302 -14.34 -5.60 2.83
C PRO A 302 -15.14 -6.83 2.40
N ASP A 303 -16.28 -6.62 1.74
CA ASP A 303 -17.13 -7.67 1.16
C ASP A 303 -16.70 -8.10 -0.25
N GLY A 304 -15.66 -7.46 -0.82
CA GLY A 304 -15.13 -7.74 -2.14
C GLY A 304 -16.03 -7.32 -3.32
N ARG A 305 -17.14 -6.63 -3.07
CA ARG A 305 -18.12 -6.26 -4.11
C ARG A 305 -17.73 -5.05 -4.93
N PHE A 306 -16.90 -4.18 -4.36
CA PHE A 306 -16.48 -2.93 -4.99
C PHE A 306 -14.96 -2.77 -4.94
N LEU A 307 -14.41 -2.14 -5.97
CA LEU A 307 -13.08 -1.58 -5.98
C LEU A 307 -13.19 -0.06 -6.09
N PHE A 308 -12.44 0.65 -5.26
CA PHE A 308 -12.34 2.11 -5.26
C PHE A 308 -10.97 2.52 -5.77
N ALA A 309 -10.93 3.23 -6.89
CA ALA A 309 -9.71 3.78 -7.48
C ALA A 309 -9.56 5.26 -7.10
N LEU A 310 -8.41 5.65 -6.56
CA LEU A 310 -8.09 7.00 -6.13
C LEU A 310 -7.18 7.65 -7.17
N ASN A 311 -7.72 8.61 -7.90
CA ASN A 311 -7.05 9.33 -8.97
C ASN A 311 -6.45 10.64 -8.43
N GLU A 312 -5.16 10.62 -8.09
CA GLU A 312 -4.47 11.73 -7.40
C GLU A 312 -4.55 13.05 -8.16
N ASP A 313 -4.35 13.03 -9.50
CA ASP A 313 -4.24 14.24 -10.32
C ASP A 313 -5.58 14.81 -10.80
N THR A 314 -6.64 14.04 -10.77
CA THR A 314 -7.98 14.50 -11.14
C THR A 314 -8.92 14.67 -9.94
N ASP A 315 -8.41 14.53 -8.71
CA ASP A 315 -9.17 14.77 -7.48
C ASP A 315 -10.45 13.95 -7.39
N THR A 316 -10.38 12.66 -7.77
CA THR A 316 -11.55 11.79 -7.77
C THR A 316 -11.27 10.44 -7.14
N LEU A 317 -12.29 9.91 -6.47
CA LEU A 317 -12.45 8.50 -6.19
C LEU A 317 -13.50 7.96 -7.15
N GLN A 318 -13.18 6.88 -7.85
CA GLN A 318 -14.08 6.18 -8.76
C GLN A 318 -14.37 4.78 -8.23
N ARG A 319 -15.63 4.33 -8.37
CA ARG A 319 -16.05 3.01 -7.91
C ARG A 319 -16.30 2.07 -9.08
N PHE A 320 -15.89 0.82 -8.89
CA PHE A 320 -16.14 -0.28 -9.82
C PHE A 320 -16.84 -1.42 -9.09
N ARG A 321 -17.80 -2.06 -9.76
CA ARG A 321 -18.34 -3.35 -9.32
C ARG A 321 -17.35 -4.44 -9.69
N VAL A 322 -17.13 -5.36 -8.78
CA VAL A 322 -16.30 -6.54 -8.98
C VAL A 322 -17.19 -7.73 -9.28
N ASP A 323 -16.99 -8.38 -10.41
CA ASP A 323 -17.61 -9.68 -10.67
C ASP A 323 -16.90 -10.76 -9.85
N PRO A 324 -17.60 -11.49 -8.98
CA PRO A 324 -16.96 -12.43 -8.06
C PRO A 324 -16.40 -13.68 -8.73
N ALA A 325 -16.86 -14.02 -9.95
CA ALA A 325 -16.41 -15.19 -10.69
C ALA A 325 -15.17 -14.92 -11.53
N SER A 326 -15.17 -13.82 -12.28
CA SER A 326 -14.12 -13.45 -13.23
C SER A 326 -13.11 -12.45 -12.65
N GLY A 327 -13.47 -11.73 -11.57
CA GLY A 327 -12.69 -10.61 -11.04
C GLY A 327 -12.78 -9.33 -11.86
N THR A 328 -13.53 -9.33 -12.98
CA THR A 328 -13.62 -8.16 -13.84
C THR A 328 -14.28 -6.97 -13.17
N LEU A 329 -13.87 -5.79 -13.60
CA LEU A 329 -14.32 -4.51 -13.08
C LEU A 329 -15.30 -3.85 -14.06
N THR A 330 -16.43 -3.38 -13.55
CA THR A 330 -17.39 -2.56 -14.30
C THR A 330 -17.59 -1.25 -13.58
N HIS A 331 -17.30 -0.14 -14.24
CA HIS A 331 -17.59 1.20 -13.71
C HIS A 331 -19.11 1.41 -13.64
N ASP A 332 -19.59 2.02 -12.55
CA ASP A 332 -21.01 2.21 -12.30
C ASP A 332 -21.39 3.70 -12.10
N ASP A 333 -20.61 4.59 -12.70
CA ASP A 333 -20.78 6.05 -12.70
C ASP A 333 -20.76 6.70 -11.29
N TYR A 334 -20.36 5.96 -10.25
CA TYR A 334 -20.17 6.56 -8.95
C TYR A 334 -18.79 7.22 -8.88
N ALA A 335 -18.81 8.54 -8.76
CA ALA A 335 -17.63 9.37 -8.58
C ALA A 335 -17.78 10.25 -7.33
N LEU A 336 -16.71 10.35 -6.54
CA LEU A 336 -16.64 11.23 -5.38
C LEU A 336 -15.49 12.23 -5.57
N PRO A 337 -15.75 13.55 -5.56
CA PRO A 337 -14.67 14.54 -5.58
C PRO A 337 -13.95 14.54 -4.24
N ILE A 338 -12.60 14.42 -4.33
CA ILE A 338 -11.72 14.46 -3.16
C ILE A 338 -10.32 14.87 -3.60
N GLY A 339 -9.78 15.95 -3.03
CA GLY A 339 -8.50 16.54 -3.44
C GLY A 339 -7.32 15.58 -3.21
N SER A 340 -6.54 15.32 -4.24
CA SER A 340 -5.29 14.55 -4.25
C SER A 340 -5.28 13.29 -3.36
N PRO A 341 -6.26 12.38 -3.51
CA PRO A 341 -6.40 11.20 -2.66
C PRO A 341 -5.32 10.16 -2.97
N VAL A 342 -4.67 9.61 -1.93
CA VAL A 342 -3.51 8.70 -2.13
C VAL A 342 -3.53 7.44 -1.25
N CYS A 343 -4.47 7.33 -0.33
CA CYS A 343 -4.67 6.13 0.48
C CYS A 343 -6.12 6.06 0.97
N MET A 344 -6.70 4.88 1.04
CA MET A 344 -8.03 4.62 1.56
C MET A 344 -8.03 3.34 2.39
N VAL A 345 -8.58 3.40 3.60
CA VAL A 345 -8.72 2.24 4.48
C VAL A 345 -10.11 2.16 5.08
N PHE A 346 -10.58 0.94 5.25
CA PHE A 346 -11.82 0.63 5.97
C PHE A 346 -11.50 0.27 7.42
N ALA A 347 -12.34 0.71 8.35
CA ALA A 347 -12.26 0.28 9.73
C ALA A 347 -13.66 -0.06 10.27
N GLY A 348 -13.73 -1.18 10.98
CA GLY A 348 -14.91 -1.52 11.76
C GLY A 348 -15.15 -0.54 12.90
N PRO A 349 -16.33 -0.61 13.54
CA PRO A 349 -16.64 0.14 14.74
C PRO A 349 -15.69 -0.19 15.88
#